data_9b7fc65dfbed8b0b3f4454047b18a3d4
#
_entry.id   9b7fc65dfbed8b0b3f4454047b18a3d4
#
_cell.length_a   1.000
_cell.length_b   1.000
_cell.length_c   1.000
_cell.angle_alpha   90.00
_cell.angle_beta   90.00
_cell.angle_gamma   90.00
#
_symmetry.space_group_name_H-M   'P 1'
#
loop_
_entity.id
_entity.type
_entity.pdbx_description
1 polymer ?
#
loop_
_entity_poly.entity_id
_entity_poly.type
_entity_poly.pdbx_seq_one_letter_code
_entity_poly.pdbx_strand_id
1 'polypeptide(L)'
;LKNYVNNIYFISSNSDNNLKDYVLNCGFEFYEIQHFDVDSTKKYNFQKNDADQSIPILEKIKKIDWVIVDHYQLDVIWETRIRPYTSKIMVIDDLANRFHDCDLLLDQNWFNNMNNRYNNLMGKAVCLFGPKYALLRNEFLKARKLQKTREGSVNRILIFFGSGDPENFTGKLLKLLSISEFKNIYVDVVVGSMNPNIKKIYKQVYSRQNTSLHVQTRNMAQIISKVDLALCAGGSTTWERMCLGLPSMVWTLAENQREFTKDLDSSGFLVWMGDASNFSISKSKLKLRRIVLSSNSNSLMSKKCRKLVDGNGVERVGQK
;
A
#
# COMPACT_ATOMS: atom_id res chain seq x y z
N LEU A 1 -8.74 14.55 3.09
CA LEU A 1 -8.45 15.97 2.83
C LEU A 1 -9.69 16.77 2.44
N LYS A 2 -10.54 16.30 1.54
CA LYS A 2 -11.75 17.01 1.05
C LYS A 2 -12.62 17.67 2.14
N ASN A 3 -12.58 17.16 3.37
CA ASN A 3 -13.33 17.71 4.52
C ASN A 3 -12.56 18.82 5.28
N TYR A 4 -11.30 19.06 4.94
CA TYR A 4 -10.41 19.97 5.67
C TYR A 4 -9.87 21.11 4.81
N VAL A 5 -9.97 21.02 3.47
CA VAL A 5 -9.43 21.99 2.53
C VAL A 5 -10.42 22.32 1.42
N ASN A 6 -10.35 23.57 0.92
CA ASN A 6 -11.27 24.05 -0.11
C ASN A 6 -10.85 23.56 -1.51
N ASN A 7 -9.56 23.60 -1.81
CA ASN A 7 -9.03 23.25 -3.12
C ASN A 7 -7.91 22.20 -3.00
N ILE A 8 -7.88 21.28 -3.93
CA ILE A 8 -6.84 20.24 -4.05
C ILE A 8 -6.40 20.20 -5.51
N TYR A 9 -5.10 20.33 -5.70
CA TYR A 9 -4.43 20.30 -6.99
C TYR A 9 -3.46 19.12 -7.03
N PHE A 10 -3.35 18.47 -8.18
CA PHE A 10 -2.39 17.40 -8.40
C PHE A 10 -1.40 17.82 -9.46
N ILE A 11 -0.11 17.61 -9.17
CA ILE A 11 0.99 17.79 -10.12
C ILE A 11 1.66 16.41 -10.25
N SER A 12 1.79 15.90 -11.46
CA SER A 12 2.44 14.62 -11.71
C SER A 12 3.03 14.56 -13.11
N SER A 13 4.16 13.87 -13.24
CA SER A 13 4.67 13.45 -14.54
C SER A 13 3.84 12.26 -15.00
N ASN A 14 3.02 12.47 -16.02
CA ASN A 14 2.05 11.45 -16.43
C ASN A 14 2.67 10.44 -17.37
N SER A 15 2.89 9.24 -16.87
CA SER A 15 3.08 8.06 -17.73
C SER A 15 1.82 7.18 -17.84
N ASP A 16 0.77 7.47 -17.05
CA ASP A 16 -0.46 6.65 -16.99
C ASP A 16 -1.73 7.54 -17.04
N ASN A 17 -2.40 7.56 -18.18
CA ASN A 17 -3.68 8.27 -18.38
C ASN A 17 -4.73 7.90 -17.30
N ASN A 18 -4.67 6.72 -16.71
CA ASN A 18 -5.62 6.28 -15.69
C ASN A 18 -5.58 7.13 -14.42
N LEU A 19 -4.41 7.64 -14.00
CA LEU A 19 -4.30 8.50 -12.81
C LEU A 19 -4.95 9.87 -13.06
N LYS A 20 -4.64 10.49 -14.19
CA LYS A 20 -5.22 11.79 -14.60
C LYS A 20 -6.74 11.72 -14.65
N ASP A 21 -7.27 10.72 -15.37
CA ASP A 21 -8.73 10.53 -15.48
C ASP A 21 -9.37 10.29 -14.12
N TYR A 22 -8.71 9.52 -13.25
CA TYR A 22 -9.21 9.27 -11.90
C TYR A 22 -9.28 10.56 -11.08
N VAL A 23 -8.24 11.39 -11.10
CA VAL A 23 -8.16 12.67 -10.38
C VAL A 23 -9.26 13.63 -10.87
N LEU A 24 -9.37 13.80 -12.19
CA LEU A 24 -10.40 14.65 -12.81
C LEU A 24 -11.82 14.16 -12.49
N ASN A 25 -12.07 12.86 -12.54
CA ASN A 25 -13.36 12.27 -12.17
C ASN A 25 -13.70 12.42 -10.68
N CYS A 26 -12.70 12.63 -9.82
CA CYS A 26 -12.90 12.99 -8.42
C CYS A 26 -13.23 14.48 -8.22
N GLY A 27 -13.20 15.29 -9.29
CA GLY A 27 -13.47 16.72 -9.27
C GLY A 27 -12.28 17.55 -8.80
N PHE A 28 -11.04 17.07 -8.98
CA PHE A 28 -9.81 17.80 -8.67
C PHE A 28 -9.15 18.32 -9.94
N GLU A 29 -8.33 19.36 -9.80
CA GLU A 29 -7.49 19.84 -10.90
C GLU A 29 -6.20 19.02 -11.00
N PHE A 30 -5.77 18.77 -12.24
CA PHE A 30 -4.55 17.99 -12.55
C PHE A 30 -3.66 18.79 -13.48
N TYR A 31 -2.42 19.01 -13.06
CA TYR A 31 -1.36 19.63 -13.84
C TYR A 31 -0.32 18.57 -14.22
N GLU A 32 -0.08 18.46 -15.50
CA GLU A 32 0.87 17.51 -16.05
C GLU A 32 2.23 18.19 -16.27
N ILE A 33 3.30 17.54 -15.81
CA ILE A 33 4.68 17.92 -16.08
C ILE A 33 5.35 16.84 -16.91
N GLN A 34 6.43 17.20 -17.64
CA GLN A 34 7.14 16.24 -18.47
C GLN A 34 7.89 15.23 -17.59
N HIS A 35 7.80 13.97 -17.98
CA HIS A 35 8.61 12.92 -17.40
C HIS A 35 10.05 12.98 -17.92
N PHE A 36 11.02 12.92 -17.03
CA PHE A 36 12.42 12.75 -17.39
C PHE A 36 12.89 11.40 -16.88
N ASP A 37 13.48 10.60 -17.77
CA ASP A 37 14.13 9.36 -17.35
C ASP A 37 15.30 9.68 -16.41
N VAL A 38 15.29 9.07 -15.25
CA VAL A 38 16.33 9.24 -14.25
C VAL A 38 17.47 8.29 -14.57
N ASP A 39 18.47 8.78 -15.27
CA ASP A 39 19.80 8.19 -15.17
C ASP A 39 20.31 8.41 -13.73
N SER A 40 20.63 7.33 -13.02
CA SER A 40 21.04 7.34 -11.61
C SER A 40 22.20 8.31 -11.32
N THR A 41 22.99 8.66 -12.34
CA THR A 41 24.09 9.65 -12.27
C THR A 41 23.61 11.10 -12.31
N LYS A 42 22.32 11.35 -12.55
CA LYS A 42 21.74 12.69 -12.78
C LYS A 42 20.55 13.04 -11.87
N LYS A 43 20.47 12.43 -10.69
CA LYS A 43 19.37 12.67 -9.74
C LYS A 43 19.18 14.17 -9.42
N TYR A 44 20.26 14.93 -9.32
CA TYR A 44 20.20 16.38 -9.10
C TYR A 44 19.49 17.11 -10.24
N ASN A 45 19.83 16.79 -11.49
CA ASN A 45 19.20 17.42 -12.66
C ASN A 45 17.72 17.06 -12.77
N PHE A 46 17.34 15.83 -12.41
CA PHE A 46 15.94 15.40 -12.35
C PHE A 46 15.15 16.29 -11.38
N GLN A 47 15.57 16.41 -10.14
CA GLN A 47 14.89 17.21 -9.11
C GLN A 47 14.79 18.69 -9.48
N LYS A 48 15.87 19.24 -10.07
CA LYS A 48 15.88 20.62 -10.57
C LYS A 48 14.84 20.82 -11.68
N ASN A 49 14.82 19.95 -12.68
CA ASN A 49 13.90 20.03 -13.81
C ASN A 49 12.44 19.83 -13.38
N ASP A 50 12.19 18.93 -12.44
CA ASP A 50 10.86 18.74 -11.87
C ASP A 50 10.39 19.98 -11.12
N ALA A 51 11.24 20.58 -10.27
CA ALA A 51 10.94 21.83 -9.58
C ALA A 51 10.71 22.98 -10.57
N ASP A 52 11.55 23.13 -11.61
CA ASP A 52 11.44 24.19 -12.61
C ASP A 52 10.10 24.14 -13.40
N GLN A 53 9.52 22.95 -13.56
CA GLN A 53 8.19 22.78 -14.15
C GLN A 53 7.06 22.97 -13.12
N SER A 54 7.28 22.59 -11.87
CA SER A 54 6.29 22.72 -10.82
C SER A 54 6.08 24.16 -10.37
N ILE A 55 7.14 24.96 -10.29
CA ILE A 55 7.12 26.36 -9.80
C ILE A 55 6.11 27.23 -10.56
N PRO A 56 6.08 27.29 -11.90
CA PRO A 56 5.09 28.11 -12.61
C PRO A 56 3.64 27.74 -12.31
N ILE A 57 3.39 26.45 -12.03
CA ILE A 57 2.06 25.95 -11.63
C ILE A 57 1.70 26.49 -10.24
N LEU A 58 2.64 26.42 -9.29
CA LEU A 58 2.46 26.92 -7.91
C LEU A 58 2.24 28.43 -7.90
N GLU A 59 2.99 29.20 -8.71
CA GLU A 59 2.81 30.65 -8.87
C GLU A 59 1.42 31.01 -9.43
N LYS A 60 0.90 30.22 -10.36
CA LYS A 60 -0.44 30.40 -10.92
C LYS A 60 -1.54 30.16 -9.86
N ILE A 61 -1.36 29.17 -8.99
CA ILE A 61 -2.29 28.83 -7.90
C ILE A 61 -2.25 29.92 -6.80
N LYS A 62 -1.14 30.61 -6.63
CA LYS A 62 -0.85 31.71 -5.71
C LYS A 62 -0.79 31.31 -4.24
N LYS A 63 -1.91 31.11 -3.55
CA LYS A 63 -1.92 30.83 -2.12
C LYS A 63 -2.00 29.33 -1.87
N ILE A 64 -0.88 28.72 -1.45
CA ILE A 64 -0.78 27.31 -1.15
C ILE A 64 -0.45 27.12 0.33
N ASP A 65 -1.35 26.51 1.08
CA ASP A 65 -1.14 26.25 2.50
C ASP A 65 -0.21 25.05 2.70
N TRP A 66 -0.38 24.00 1.89
CA TRP A 66 0.42 22.79 1.96
C TRP A 66 0.81 22.27 0.58
N VAL A 67 2.06 21.88 0.42
CA VAL A 67 2.52 20.96 -0.63
C VAL A 67 2.74 19.59 0.00
N ILE A 68 2.10 18.54 -0.55
CA ILE A 68 2.28 17.15 -0.11
C ILE A 68 3.12 16.42 -1.14
N VAL A 69 4.27 15.91 -0.73
CA VAL A 69 5.23 15.19 -1.57
C VAL A 69 5.14 13.71 -1.29
N ASP A 70 4.74 12.92 -2.29
CA ASP A 70 4.71 11.45 -2.26
C ASP A 70 5.53 10.91 -3.45
N HIS A 71 6.87 10.95 -3.33
CA HIS A 71 7.76 10.61 -4.43
C HIS A 71 9.15 10.15 -3.95
N TYR A 72 9.59 8.96 -4.37
CA TYR A 72 10.85 8.35 -3.91
C TYR A 72 12.15 9.06 -4.36
N GLN A 73 12.10 9.88 -5.38
CA GLN A 73 13.29 10.53 -5.94
C GLN A 73 13.43 12.00 -5.55
N LEU A 74 12.40 12.60 -4.93
CA LEU A 74 12.44 13.95 -4.41
C LEU A 74 12.98 13.96 -2.98
N ASP A 75 13.77 14.99 -2.67
CA ASP A 75 14.37 15.19 -1.34
C ASP A 75 14.59 16.69 -1.07
N VAL A 76 15.41 17.02 -0.11
CA VAL A 76 15.74 18.39 0.30
C VAL A 76 16.05 19.33 -0.87
N ILE A 77 16.64 18.83 -1.96
CA ILE A 77 17.00 19.65 -3.14
C ILE A 77 15.75 20.21 -3.81
N TRP A 78 14.74 19.37 -4.01
CA TRP A 78 13.46 19.79 -4.57
C TRP A 78 12.64 20.62 -3.58
N GLU A 79 12.56 20.15 -2.35
CA GLU A 79 11.76 20.73 -1.27
C GLU A 79 12.21 22.17 -0.96
N THR A 80 13.52 22.45 -0.86
CA THR A 80 14.07 23.78 -0.66
C THR A 80 13.70 24.74 -1.81
N ARG A 81 13.66 24.26 -3.06
CA ARG A 81 13.26 25.08 -4.22
C ARG A 81 11.78 25.42 -4.21
N ILE A 82 10.93 24.52 -3.70
CA ILE A 82 9.47 24.72 -3.62
C ILE A 82 9.07 25.52 -2.38
N ARG A 83 9.89 25.54 -1.35
CA ARG A 83 9.62 26.19 -0.07
C ARG A 83 9.12 27.65 -0.19
N PRO A 84 9.64 28.51 -1.10
CA PRO A 84 9.14 29.89 -1.24
C PRO A 84 7.69 30.01 -1.73
N TYR A 85 7.11 28.95 -2.29
CA TYR A 85 5.81 28.95 -2.96
C TYR A 85 4.69 28.33 -2.12
N THR A 86 4.99 27.85 -0.91
CA THR A 86 4.02 27.22 -0.01
C THR A 86 4.26 27.61 1.45
N SER A 87 3.20 27.58 2.25
CA SER A 87 3.34 27.83 3.69
C SER A 87 4.01 26.66 4.41
N LYS A 88 3.68 25.41 4.01
CA LYS A 88 4.19 24.19 4.64
C LYS A 88 4.40 23.07 3.62
N ILE A 89 5.34 22.17 3.94
CA ILE A 89 5.62 20.98 3.16
C ILE A 89 5.39 19.74 4.03
N MET A 90 4.59 18.79 3.53
CA MET A 90 4.45 17.45 4.09
C MET A 90 5.10 16.44 3.16
N VAL A 91 5.92 15.57 3.71
CA VAL A 91 6.55 14.45 2.98
C VAL A 91 5.95 13.13 3.44
N ILE A 92 5.58 12.28 2.49
CA ILE A 92 5.26 10.87 2.70
C ILE A 92 6.47 10.07 2.25
N ASP A 93 7.16 9.43 3.19
CA ASP A 93 8.37 8.64 2.92
C ASP A 93 8.39 7.37 3.77
N ASP A 94 8.93 6.29 3.22
CA ASP A 94 9.12 5.02 3.93
C ASP A 94 10.53 4.43 3.75
N LEU A 95 11.41 5.15 3.04
CA LEU A 95 12.77 4.69 2.77
C LEU A 95 13.75 5.08 3.88
N ALA A 96 13.58 6.24 4.51
CA ALA A 96 14.48 6.79 5.53
C ALA A 96 15.97 6.76 5.08
N ASN A 97 16.26 7.18 3.85
CA ASN A 97 17.57 7.10 3.23
C ASN A 97 18.08 8.43 2.65
N ARG A 98 17.35 9.54 2.87
CA ARG A 98 17.68 10.87 2.37
C ARG A 98 17.16 11.96 3.30
N PHE A 99 17.77 13.14 3.24
CA PHE A 99 17.38 14.28 4.04
C PHE A 99 16.15 14.98 3.45
N HIS A 100 15.24 15.46 4.32
CA HIS A 100 14.04 16.20 3.95
C HIS A 100 13.97 17.56 4.63
N ASP A 101 13.61 18.61 3.85
CA ASP A 101 13.23 19.94 4.33
C ASP A 101 11.70 20.04 4.36
N CYS A 102 11.08 19.50 5.40
CA CYS A 102 9.63 19.49 5.55
C CYS A 102 9.18 19.95 6.93
N ASP A 103 7.90 20.29 7.05
CA ASP A 103 7.23 20.64 8.31
C ASP A 103 6.58 19.42 8.95
N LEU A 104 6.15 18.47 8.12
CA LEU A 104 5.51 17.22 8.54
C LEU A 104 6.07 16.05 7.74
N LEU A 105 6.52 14.99 8.43
CA LEU A 105 6.95 13.76 7.80
C LEU A 105 6.06 12.60 8.23
N LEU A 106 5.51 11.87 7.26
CA LEU A 106 4.69 10.68 7.46
C LEU A 106 5.41 9.43 6.97
N ASP A 107 5.75 8.52 7.88
CA ASP A 107 6.07 7.12 7.56
C ASP A 107 5.03 6.21 8.23
N GLN A 108 4.08 5.74 7.42
CA GLN A 108 2.99 4.88 7.93
C GLN A 108 3.40 3.42 8.14
N ASN A 109 4.65 3.06 7.81
CA ASN A 109 5.10 1.70 7.95
C ASN A 109 5.49 1.34 9.39
N TRP A 110 5.49 0.04 9.67
CA TRP A 110 5.87 -0.51 10.96
C TRP A 110 7.34 -0.95 10.94
N PHE A 111 8.11 -0.42 11.90
CA PHE A 111 9.48 -0.87 12.15
C PHE A 111 9.70 -0.96 13.66
N ASN A 112 10.49 -1.91 14.11
CA ASN A 112 10.83 -2.04 15.53
C ASN A 112 11.57 -0.80 16.06
N ASN A 113 12.30 -0.09 15.19
CA ASN A 113 13.07 1.12 15.48
C ASN A 113 12.47 2.41 14.87
N MET A 114 11.16 2.44 14.54
CA MET A 114 10.55 3.51 13.74
C MET A 114 10.84 4.93 14.26
N ASN A 115 10.98 5.13 15.57
CA ASN A 115 11.25 6.44 16.14
C ASN A 115 12.66 6.99 15.83
N ASN A 116 13.60 6.13 15.45
CA ASN A 116 14.99 6.48 15.21
C ASN A 116 15.38 6.46 13.73
N ARG A 117 14.48 5.98 12.86
CA ARG A 117 14.80 5.81 11.42
C ARG A 117 15.17 7.10 10.72
N TYR A 118 14.59 8.21 11.12
CA TYR A 118 14.82 9.53 10.52
C TYR A 118 15.77 10.41 11.33
N ASN A 119 16.49 9.86 12.31
CA ASN A 119 17.51 10.61 13.03
C ASN A 119 18.53 11.18 12.03
N ASN A 120 18.75 12.51 12.08
CA ASN A 120 19.60 13.25 11.16
C ASN A 120 19.17 13.29 9.68
N LEU A 121 17.96 12.85 9.35
CA LEU A 121 17.41 12.88 7.99
C LEU A 121 16.33 13.94 7.79
N MET A 122 16.12 14.80 8.76
CA MET A 122 15.14 15.89 8.72
C MET A 122 15.55 17.01 9.68
N GLY A 123 14.99 18.21 9.48
CA GLY A 123 15.14 19.35 10.39
C GLY A 123 14.21 19.23 11.61
N LYS A 124 13.43 20.30 11.87
CA LYS A 124 12.47 20.37 12.99
C LYS A 124 11.06 19.88 12.60
N ALA A 125 10.97 18.90 11.72
CA ALA A 125 9.68 18.36 11.25
C ALA A 125 8.90 17.68 12.36
N VAL A 126 7.58 17.79 12.31
CA VAL A 126 6.68 16.94 13.10
C VAL A 126 6.62 15.55 12.45
N CYS A 127 6.90 14.50 13.21
CA CYS A 127 6.96 13.14 12.68
C CYS A 127 5.72 12.34 13.05
N LEU A 128 5.13 11.71 12.06
CA LEU A 128 3.98 10.82 12.19
C LEU A 128 4.41 9.41 11.80
N PHE A 129 4.81 8.61 12.78
CA PHE A 129 5.37 7.28 12.54
C PHE A 129 4.40 6.16 12.93
N GLY A 130 4.33 5.18 12.05
CA GLY A 130 3.65 3.91 12.25
C GLY A 130 2.22 3.85 11.75
N PRO A 131 1.64 2.64 11.75
CA PRO A 131 0.35 2.31 11.13
C PRO A 131 -0.87 3.01 11.73
N LYS A 132 -0.75 3.61 12.90
CA LYS A 132 -1.82 4.47 13.48
C LYS A 132 -2.12 5.70 12.61
N TYR A 133 -1.18 6.06 11.70
CA TYR A 133 -1.32 7.14 10.73
C TYR A 133 -1.57 6.63 9.31
N ALA A 134 -1.84 5.34 9.11
CA ALA A 134 -2.09 4.77 7.80
C ALA A 134 -3.22 5.50 7.06
N LEU A 135 -2.93 5.97 5.84
CA LEU A 135 -3.86 6.70 4.99
C LEU A 135 -4.82 5.72 4.30
N LEU A 136 -5.92 5.41 4.95
CA LEU A 136 -6.92 4.48 4.44
C LEU A 136 -8.14 5.21 3.89
N ARG A 137 -8.70 4.67 2.80
CA ARG A 137 -9.98 5.13 2.26
C ARG A 137 -11.11 4.89 3.28
N ASN A 138 -12.08 5.79 3.33
CA ASN A 138 -13.18 5.75 4.31
C ASN A 138 -13.99 4.43 4.28
N GLU A 139 -14.00 3.72 3.15
CA GLU A 139 -14.66 2.41 3.03
C GLU A 139 -14.10 1.37 4.03
N PHE A 140 -12.80 1.43 4.35
CA PHE A 140 -12.19 0.53 5.34
C PHE A 140 -12.65 0.82 6.76
N LEU A 141 -12.75 2.11 7.13
CA LEU A 141 -13.29 2.48 8.44
C LEU A 141 -14.77 2.06 8.57
N LYS A 142 -15.57 2.27 7.53
CA LYS A 142 -16.97 1.83 7.50
C LYS A 142 -17.10 0.32 7.62
N ALA A 143 -16.35 -0.42 6.81
CA ALA A 143 -16.33 -1.89 6.84
C ALA A 143 -15.88 -2.43 8.21
N ARG A 144 -14.86 -1.82 8.81
CA ARG A 144 -14.35 -2.19 10.14
C ARG A 144 -15.43 -2.06 11.24
N LYS A 145 -16.25 -1.00 11.20
CA LYS A 145 -17.35 -0.80 12.17
C LYS A 145 -18.42 -1.89 12.09
N LEU A 146 -18.65 -2.42 10.89
CA LEU A 146 -19.67 -3.44 10.64
C LEU A 146 -19.15 -4.88 10.85
N GLN A 147 -17.83 -5.07 10.79
CA GLN A 147 -17.23 -6.39 10.81
C GLN A 147 -17.04 -6.93 12.23
N LYS A 148 -17.54 -8.14 12.48
CA LYS A 148 -17.27 -8.91 13.70
C LYS A 148 -15.79 -9.35 13.76
N THR A 149 -15.31 -9.64 14.96
CA THR A 149 -13.99 -10.25 15.17
C THR A 149 -13.94 -11.61 14.49
N ARG A 150 -12.84 -11.90 13.79
CA ARG A 150 -12.63 -13.20 13.14
C ARG A 150 -12.33 -14.28 14.16
N GLU A 151 -12.97 -15.43 14.05
CA GLU A 151 -12.79 -16.58 14.95
C GLU A 151 -11.63 -17.48 14.53
N GLY A 152 -11.05 -17.22 13.36
CA GLY A 152 -9.81 -17.86 12.90
C GLY A 152 -9.97 -19.06 11.98
N SER A 153 -11.18 -19.58 11.76
CA SER A 153 -11.43 -20.60 10.74
C SER A 153 -11.16 -20.06 9.35
N VAL A 154 -10.60 -20.89 8.45
CA VAL A 154 -10.25 -20.48 7.08
C VAL A 154 -11.08 -21.27 6.08
N ASN A 155 -12.14 -20.65 5.58
CA ASN A 155 -13.04 -21.19 4.55
C ASN A 155 -12.95 -20.41 3.24
N ARG A 156 -12.43 -19.19 3.29
CA ARG A 156 -12.34 -18.28 2.14
C ARG A 156 -11.03 -17.50 2.13
N ILE A 157 -10.31 -17.55 1.02
CA ILE A 157 -8.97 -16.96 0.85
C ILE A 157 -8.99 -15.87 -0.21
N LEU A 158 -8.33 -14.74 0.07
CA LEU A 158 -8.00 -13.71 -0.91
C LEU A 158 -6.62 -13.97 -1.50
N ILE A 159 -6.49 -13.87 -2.83
CA ILE A 159 -5.19 -13.75 -3.51
C ILE A 159 -5.07 -12.35 -4.11
N PHE A 160 -4.04 -11.59 -3.72
CA PHE A 160 -3.76 -10.27 -4.27
C PHE A 160 -2.28 -9.90 -4.25
N PHE A 161 -1.66 -9.76 -5.41
CA PHE A 161 -0.24 -9.40 -5.60
C PHE A 161 -0.04 -8.02 -6.26
N GLY A 162 -0.95 -7.07 -6.01
CA GLY A 162 -0.95 -5.77 -6.66
C GLY A 162 -1.59 -5.80 -8.05
N SER A 163 -1.56 -4.67 -8.74
CA SER A 163 -2.23 -4.54 -10.04
C SER A 163 -1.52 -5.31 -11.16
N GLY A 164 -0.19 -5.38 -11.13
CA GLY A 164 0.63 -5.93 -12.22
C GLY A 164 0.89 -7.44 -12.11
N ASP A 165 1.46 -7.91 -11.00
CA ASP A 165 1.89 -9.30 -10.76
C ASP A 165 2.62 -9.95 -11.98
N PRO A 166 3.74 -9.35 -12.47
CA PRO A 166 4.42 -9.82 -13.68
C PRO A 166 4.92 -11.27 -13.57
N GLU A 167 5.34 -11.68 -12.38
CA GLU A 167 5.83 -13.03 -12.05
C GLU A 167 4.71 -14.07 -11.88
N ASN A 168 3.44 -13.66 -12.01
CA ASN A 168 2.26 -14.51 -11.88
C ASN A 168 2.20 -15.32 -10.58
N PHE A 169 2.45 -14.68 -9.44
CA PHE A 169 2.27 -15.31 -8.11
C PHE A 169 0.81 -15.71 -7.89
N THR A 170 -0.13 -14.94 -8.39
CA THR A 170 -1.56 -15.27 -8.43
C THR A 170 -1.79 -16.65 -9.05
N GLY A 171 -1.24 -16.91 -10.23
CA GLY A 171 -1.40 -18.20 -10.90
C GLY A 171 -0.67 -19.35 -10.21
N LYS A 172 0.50 -19.08 -9.58
CA LYS A 172 1.24 -20.07 -8.78
C LYS A 172 0.42 -20.51 -7.56
N LEU A 173 -0.23 -19.58 -6.86
CA LEU A 173 -1.06 -19.87 -5.69
C LEU A 173 -2.42 -20.48 -6.04
N LEU A 174 -3.02 -20.09 -7.17
CA LEU A 174 -4.22 -20.79 -7.69
C LEU A 174 -3.95 -22.28 -7.94
N LYS A 175 -2.79 -22.62 -8.52
CA LYS A 175 -2.36 -24.03 -8.68
C LYS A 175 -2.22 -24.73 -7.32
N LEU A 176 -1.61 -24.06 -6.34
CA LEU A 176 -1.50 -24.61 -4.98
C LEU A 176 -2.87 -24.87 -4.36
N LEU A 177 -3.81 -23.94 -4.50
CA LEU A 177 -5.15 -24.07 -3.92
C LEU A 177 -6.07 -25.04 -4.68
N SER A 178 -5.65 -25.51 -5.86
CA SER A 178 -6.40 -26.49 -6.67
C SER A 178 -6.13 -27.94 -6.28
N ILE A 179 -5.15 -28.22 -5.41
CA ILE A 179 -4.92 -29.59 -4.92
C ILE A 179 -6.07 -30.06 -4.01
N SER A 180 -6.25 -31.39 -3.88
CA SER A 180 -7.36 -32.00 -3.16
C SER A 180 -7.57 -31.48 -1.75
N GLU A 181 -6.48 -31.12 -1.06
CA GLU A 181 -6.46 -30.62 0.32
C GLU A 181 -7.16 -29.26 0.48
N PHE A 182 -7.06 -28.38 -0.52
CA PHE A 182 -7.58 -27.01 -0.46
C PHE A 182 -8.72 -26.73 -1.46
N LYS A 183 -9.13 -27.71 -2.25
CA LYS A 183 -10.10 -27.51 -3.33
C LYS A 183 -11.46 -26.96 -2.88
N ASN A 184 -11.86 -27.26 -1.65
CA ASN A 184 -13.14 -26.82 -1.09
C ASN A 184 -13.11 -25.40 -0.52
N ILE A 185 -11.92 -24.80 -0.36
CA ILE A 185 -11.78 -23.42 0.12
C ILE A 185 -12.22 -22.46 -0.99
N TYR A 186 -13.08 -21.50 -0.67
CA TYR A 186 -13.44 -20.42 -1.58
C TYR A 186 -12.25 -19.48 -1.81
N VAL A 187 -12.07 -19.03 -3.05
CA VAL A 187 -10.96 -18.12 -3.41
C VAL A 187 -11.50 -16.90 -4.13
N ASP A 188 -11.20 -15.72 -3.58
CA ASP A 188 -11.34 -14.46 -4.29
C ASP A 188 -9.97 -14.05 -4.85
N VAL A 189 -9.92 -13.86 -6.15
CA VAL A 189 -8.72 -13.40 -6.86
C VAL A 189 -8.94 -11.95 -7.29
N VAL A 190 -8.03 -11.07 -6.87
CA VAL A 190 -8.05 -9.66 -7.31
C VAL A 190 -6.83 -9.39 -8.19
N VAL A 191 -7.05 -8.78 -9.35
CA VAL A 191 -5.99 -8.37 -10.30
C VAL A 191 -6.30 -7.01 -10.90
N GLY A 192 -5.27 -6.30 -11.33
CA GLY A 192 -5.46 -5.10 -12.15
C GLY A 192 -5.83 -5.43 -13.60
N SER A 193 -6.44 -4.47 -14.30
CA SER A 193 -6.82 -4.64 -15.72
C SER A 193 -5.64 -4.85 -16.65
N MET A 194 -4.47 -4.29 -16.30
CA MET A 194 -3.22 -4.38 -17.06
C MET A 194 -2.33 -5.56 -16.65
N ASN A 195 -2.86 -6.52 -15.87
CA ASN A 195 -2.08 -7.70 -15.48
C ASN A 195 -1.67 -8.52 -16.71
N PRO A 196 -0.36 -8.72 -16.99
CA PRO A 196 0.10 -9.42 -18.20
C PRO A 196 -0.31 -10.89 -18.24
N ASN A 197 -0.66 -11.46 -17.09
CA ASN A 197 -1.06 -12.86 -16.96
C ASN A 197 -2.58 -13.07 -16.90
N ILE A 198 -3.37 -12.03 -17.13
CA ILE A 198 -4.83 -12.03 -16.93
C ILE A 198 -5.53 -13.17 -17.68
N LYS A 199 -5.14 -13.45 -18.92
CA LYS A 199 -5.72 -14.56 -19.72
C LYS A 199 -5.45 -15.93 -19.11
N LYS A 200 -4.26 -16.14 -18.52
CA LYS A 200 -3.91 -17.39 -17.82
C LYS A 200 -4.69 -17.52 -16.52
N ILE A 201 -4.85 -16.44 -15.79
CA ILE A 201 -5.60 -16.38 -14.53
C ILE A 201 -7.08 -16.67 -14.80
N TYR A 202 -7.69 -16.09 -15.84
CA TYR A 202 -9.07 -16.41 -16.23
C TYR A 202 -9.27 -17.93 -16.44
N LYS A 203 -8.38 -18.58 -17.19
CA LYS A 203 -8.46 -20.04 -17.43
C LYS A 203 -8.38 -20.84 -16.14
N GLN A 204 -7.48 -20.46 -15.21
CA GLN A 204 -7.34 -21.14 -13.92
C GLN A 204 -8.56 -20.92 -13.02
N VAL A 205 -9.09 -19.72 -12.96
CA VAL A 205 -10.30 -19.40 -12.19
C VAL A 205 -11.51 -20.16 -12.73
N TYR A 206 -11.68 -20.21 -14.05
CA TYR A 206 -12.79 -20.94 -14.68
C TYR A 206 -12.73 -22.45 -14.42
N SER A 207 -11.51 -23.04 -14.38
CA SER A 207 -11.32 -24.48 -14.15
C SER A 207 -11.40 -24.89 -12.68
N ARG A 208 -11.36 -23.92 -11.73
CA ARG A 208 -11.43 -24.19 -10.28
C ARG A 208 -12.79 -23.80 -9.72
N GLN A 209 -13.51 -24.77 -9.18
CA GLN A 209 -14.75 -24.50 -8.43
C GLN A 209 -14.49 -23.55 -7.24
N ASN A 210 -15.53 -22.88 -6.74
CA ASN A 210 -15.46 -21.98 -5.59
C ASN A 210 -14.42 -20.85 -5.76
N THR A 211 -14.31 -20.28 -6.96
CA THR A 211 -13.34 -19.20 -7.24
C THR A 211 -14.03 -18.04 -7.95
N SER A 212 -13.78 -16.83 -7.46
CA SER A 212 -14.27 -15.58 -8.07
C SER A 212 -13.08 -14.71 -8.49
N LEU A 213 -13.17 -14.11 -9.67
CA LEU A 213 -12.18 -13.15 -10.18
C LEU A 213 -12.75 -11.73 -10.15
N HIS A 214 -11.98 -10.82 -9.60
CA HIS A 214 -12.28 -9.39 -9.52
C HIS A 214 -11.20 -8.63 -10.28
N VAL A 215 -11.55 -8.03 -11.41
CA VAL A 215 -10.63 -7.22 -12.22
C VAL A 215 -10.87 -5.75 -11.93
N GLN A 216 -9.82 -5.01 -11.61
CA GLN A 216 -9.84 -3.56 -11.36
C GLN A 216 -10.95 -3.15 -10.34
N THR A 217 -11.08 -3.91 -9.25
CA THR A 217 -12.17 -3.70 -8.30
C THR A 217 -12.00 -2.41 -7.48
N ARG A 218 -13.10 -1.71 -7.24
CA ARG A 218 -13.21 -0.60 -6.27
C ARG A 218 -13.76 -1.06 -4.91
N ASN A 219 -14.12 -2.34 -4.77
CA ASN A 219 -14.80 -2.89 -3.59
C ASN A 219 -13.86 -3.71 -2.69
N MET A 220 -12.60 -3.29 -2.56
CA MET A 220 -11.59 -4.06 -1.82
C MET A 220 -11.97 -4.28 -0.36
N ALA A 221 -12.54 -3.27 0.31
CA ALA A 221 -12.97 -3.40 1.70
C ALA A 221 -14.06 -4.48 1.88
N GLN A 222 -15.01 -4.59 0.95
CA GLN A 222 -16.03 -5.62 0.98
C GLN A 222 -15.47 -7.03 0.75
N ILE A 223 -14.50 -7.16 -0.18
CA ILE A 223 -13.83 -8.45 -0.45
C ILE A 223 -13.04 -8.88 0.80
N ILE A 224 -12.22 -7.99 1.34
CA ILE A 224 -11.42 -8.25 2.56
C ILE A 224 -12.34 -8.63 3.75
N SER A 225 -13.51 -8.03 3.85
CA SER A 225 -14.45 -8.34 4.95
C SER A 225 -15.01 -9.76 4.89
N LYS A 226 -15.09 -10.38 3.70
CA LYS A 226 -15.70 -11.70 3.48
C LYS A 226 -14.71 -12.85 3.55
N VAL A 227 -13.41 -12.60 3.49
CA VAL A 227 -12.37 -13.63 3.46
C VAL A 227 -11.73 -13.81 4.83
N ASP A 228 -11.15 -14.98 5.08
CA ASP A 228 -10.59 -15.37 6.38
C ASP A 228 -9.08 -15.29 6.41
N LEU A 229 -8.42 -15.40 5.27
CA LEU A 229 -6.97 -15.38 5.10
C LEU A 229 -6.62 -14.66 3.79
N ALA A 230 -5.51 -13.90 3.76
CA ALA A 230 -4.94 -13.38 2.53
C ALA A 230 -3.61 -14.04 2.18
N LEU A 231 -3.41 -14.33 0.88
CA LEU A 231 -2.14 -14.69 0.25
C LEU A 231 -1.75 -13.52 -0.65
N CYS A 232 -0.71 -12.76 -0.31
CA CYS A 232 -0.56 -11.44 -0.89
C CYS A 232 0.87 -10.88 -0.85
N ALA A 233 1.06 -9.75 -1.55
CA ALA A 233 2.28 -8.96 -1.47
C ALA A 233 2.33 -8.07 -0.22
N GLY A 234 3.55 -7.67 0.17
CA GLY A 234 3.85 -6.73 1.26
C GLY A 234 3.81 -5.27 0.81
N GLY A 235 2.70 -4.77 0.30
CA GLY A 235 2.55 -3.37 -0.10
C GLY A 235 1.62 -2.58 0.84
N SER A 236 1.20 -1.38 0.43
CA SER A 236 0.33 -0.47 1.19
C SER A 236 -1.01 -1.10 1.60
N THR A 237 -1.51 -2.10 0.84
CA THR A 237 -2.70 -2.89 1.20
C THR A 237 -2.53 -3.70 2.50
N THR A 238 -1.33 -3.78 3.04
CA THR A 238 -1.08 -4.36 4.37
C THR A 238 -1.92 -3.65 5.44
N TRP A 239 -1.98 -2.33 5.40
CA TRP A 239 -2.75 -1.54 6.35
C TRP A 239 -4.26 -1.69 6.16
N GLU A 240 -4.72 -1.84 4.91
CA GLU A 240 -6.11 -2.16 4.58
C GLU A 240 -6.54 -3.49 5.20
N ARG A 241 -5.73 -4.55 5.02
CA ARG A 241 -5.98 -5.87 5.60
C ARG A 241 -5.95 -5.84 7.12
N MET A 242 -4.96 -5.18 7.72
CA MET A 242 -4.83 -5.07 9.17
C MET A 242 -5.97 -4.27 9.81
N CYS A 243 -6.43 -3.20 9.15
CA CYS A 243 -7.61 -2.45 9.59
C CYS A 243 -8.83 -3.34 9.76
N LEU A 244 -9.03 -4.29 8.86
CA LEU A 244 -10.13 -5.27 8.92
C LEU A 244 -9.74 -6.57 9.64
N GLY A 245 -8.56 -6.62 10.24
CA GLY A 245 -8.08 -7.77 11.01
C GLY A 245 -7.95 -9.04 10.17
N LEU A 246 -7.54 -8.95 8.91
CA LEU A 246 -7.38 -10.11 8.04
C LEU A 246 -5.99 -10.75 8.24
N PRO A 247 -5.90 -11.99 8.78
CA PRO A 247 -4.67 -12.76 8.81
C PRO A 247 -4.08 -12.88 7.40
N SER A 248 -2.76 -12.81 7.28
CA SER A 248 -2.12 -12.76 5.97
C SER A 248 -0.83 -13.56 5.91
N MET A 249 -0.64 -14.30 4.81
CA MET A 249 0.67 -14.82 4.37
C MET A 249 1.21 -13.86 3.32
N VAL A 250 2.42 -13.33 3.54
CA VAL A 250 2.95 -12.21 2.77
C VAL A 250 4.28 -12.57 2.13
N TRP A 251 4.40 -12.33 0.82
CA TRP A 251 5.65 -12.37 0.06
C TRP A 251 6.10 -10.95 -0.24
N THR A 252 7.39 -10.66 -0.11
CA THR A 252 7.97 -9.36 -0.46
C THR A 252 8.38 -9.37 -1.93
N LEU A 253 7.86 -8.40 -2.68
CA LEU A 253 8.13 -8.22 -4.12
C LEU A 253 9.24 -7.20 -4.38
N ALA A 254 9.48 -6.28 -3.45
CA ALA A 254 10.45 -5.20 -3.54
C ALA A 254 11.27 -5.08 -2.25
N GLU A 255 12.47 -4.52 -2.36
CA GLU A 255 13.40 -4.43 -1.24
C GLU A 255 12.84 -3.59 -0.08
N ASN A 256 12.18 -2.47 -0.37
CA ASN A 256 11.56 -1.61 0.65
C ASN A 256 10.43 -2.30 1.43
N GLN A 257 9.90 -3.42 0.94
CA GLN A 257 8.89 -4.21 1.65
C GLN A 257 9.51 -5.18 2.67
N ARG A 258 10.79 -5.49 2.55
CA ARG A 258 11.41 -6.61 3.28
C ARG A 258 11.52 -6.36 4.78
N GLU A 259 12.08 -5.21 5.17
CA GLU A 259 12.36 -4.91 6.57
C GLU A 259 11.06 -4.82 7.39
N PHE A 260 10.13 -3.98 6.98
CA PHE A 260 8.88 -3.83 7.74
C PHE A 260 8.03 -5.11 7.75
N THR A 261 8.10 -5.95 6.69
CA THR A 261 7.38 -7.23 6.67
C THR A 261 8.00 -8.24 7.65
N LYS A 262 9.33 -8.28 7.78
CA LYS A 262 10.01 -9.08 8.80
C LYS A 262 9.64 -8.63 10.22
N ASP A 263 9.62 -7.33 10.45
CA ASP A 263 9.28 -6.76 11.75
C ASP A 263 7.82 -7.05 12.13
N LEU A 264 6.91 -7.00 11.16
CA LEU A 264 5.53 -7.40 11.35
C LEU A 264 5.36 -8.90 11.65
N ASP A 265 6.14 -9.76 10.97
CA ASP A 265 6.16 -11.22 11.23
C ASP A 265 6.66 -11.51 12.64
N SER A 266 7.82 -10.95 13.03
CA SER A 266 8.40 -11.12 14.36
C SER A 266 7.46 -10.66 15.48
N SER A 267 6.63 -9.66 15.21
CA SER A 267 5.62 -9.13 16.13
C SER A 267 4.29 -9.89 16.08
N GLY A 268 4.15 -10.87 15.17
CA GLY A 268 2.96 -11.72 15.04
C GLY A 268 1.75 -11.06 14.42
N PHE A 269 1.94 -10.07 13.54
CA PHE A 269 0.90 -9.39 12.78
C PHE A 269 0.56 -10.05 11.44
N LEU A 270 1.49 -10.82 10.90
CA LEU A 270 1.35 -11.59 9.64
C LEU A 270 2.30 -12.78 9.65
N VAL A 271 2.28 -13.58 8.58
CA VAL A 271 3.28 -14.64 8.33
C VAL A 271 4.09 -14.26 7.11
N TRP A 272 5.35 -13.92 7.29
CA TRP A 272 6.26 -13.66 6.19
C TRP A 272 6.74 -14.95 5.53
N MET A 273 6.60 -15.03 4.22
CA MET A 273 6.92 -16.19 3.41
C MET A 273 8.31 -16.10 2.74
N GLY A 274 9.00 -14.98 2.93
CA GLY A 274 10.26 -14.65 2.26
C GLY A 274 10.05 -13.79 1.01
N ASP A 275 11.16 -13.56 0.32
CA ASP A 275 11.13 -12.84 -0.95
C ASP A 275 10.48 -13.67 -2.03
N ALA A 276 9.73 -13.01 -2.89
CA ALA A 276 9.00 -13.66 -3.98
C ALA A 276 9.94 -14.34 -4.99
N SER A 277 11.17 -13.83 -5.17
CA SER A 277 12.21 -14.49 -5.97
C SER A 277 12.55 -15.90 -5.48
N ASN A 278 12.38 -16.15 -4.18
CA ASN A 278 12.63 -17.45 -3.54
C ASN A 278 11.34 -18.26 -3.31
N PHE A 279 10.30 -18.01 -4.13
CA PHE A 279 9.00 -18.66 -3.99
C PHE A 279 9.13 -20.19 -4.13
N SER A 280 8.60 -20.92 -3.14
CA SER A 280 8.56 -22.38 -3.12
C SER A 280 7.14 -22.87 -2.85
N ILE A 281 6.59 -23.64 -3.79
CA ILE A 281 5.25 -24.24 -3.65
C ILE A 281 5.20 -25.19 -2.44
N SER A 282 6.23 -26.01 -2.22
CA SER A 282 6.29 -26.96 -1.10
C SER A 282 6.29 -26.27 0.26
N LYS A 283 7.12 -25.23 0.43
CA LYS A 283 7.13 -24.40 1.64
C LYS A 283 5.80 -23.67 1.84
N SER A 284 5.23 -23.13 0.77
CA SER A 284 3.93 -22.44 0.80
C SER A 284 2.81 -23.39 1.20
N LYS A 285 2.79 -24.61 0.66
CA LYS A 285 1.83 -25.66 1.02
C LYS A 285 1.90 -26.02 2.51
N LEU A 286 3.10 -26.26 3.02
CA LEU A 286 3.32 -26.64 4.42
C LEU A 286 2.85 -25.54 5.40
N LYS A 287 3.24 -24.29 5.13
CA LYS A 287 2.82 -23.15 5.97
C LYS A 287 1.32 -22.88 5.86
N LEU A 288 0.74 -22.95 4.64
CA LEU A 288 -0.70 -22.77 4.44
C LEU A 288 -1.51 -23.82 5.22
N ARG A 289 -1.12 -25.08 5.16
CA ARG A 289 -1.76 -26.16 5.95
C ARG A 289 -1.77 -25.83 7.44
N ARG A 290 -0.65 -25.38 7.98
CA ARG A 290 -0.55 -25.00 9.40
C ARG A 290 -1.51 -23.87 9.76
N ILE A 291 -1.58 -22.84 8.92
CA ILE A 291 -2.46 -21.68 9.14
C ILE A 291 -3.92 -22.08 9.05
N VAL A 292 -4.31 -22.87 8.04
CA VAL A 292 -5.69 -23.33 7.87
C VAL A 292 -6.17 -24.12 9.10
N LEU A 293 -5.28 -24.87 9.74
CA LEU A 293 -5.58 -25.68 10.92
C LEU A 293 -5.43 -24.91 12.25
N SER A 294 -4.97 -23.67 12.26
CA SER A 294 -4.60 -22.91 13.47
C SER A 294 -5.57 -21.78 13.80
N SER A 295 -6.85 -22.09 14.02
CA SER A 295 -7.89 -21.08 14.27
C SER A 295 -7.52 -20.10 15.40
N ASN A 296 -6.97 -20.59 16.52
CA ASN A 296 -6.58 -19.73 17.64
C ASN A 296 -5.49 -18.72 17.25
N SER A 297 -4.46 -19.14 16.52
CA SER A 297 -3.39 -18.26 16.05
C SER A 297 -3.93 -17.21 15.08
N ASN A 298 -4.82 -17.57 14.17
CA ASN A 298 -5.46 -16.67 13.23
C ASN A 298 -6.34 -15.63 13.95
N SER A 299 -7.11 -16.06 14.95
CA SER A 299 -7.93 -15.15 15.78
C SER A 299 -7.05 -14.17 16.55
N LEU A 300 -5.95 -14.62 17.13
CA LEU A 300 -5.00 -13.76 17.84
C LEU A 300 -4.34 -12.75 16.89
N MET A 301 -3.88 -13.18 15.71
CA MET A 301 -3.34 -12.31 14.68
C MET A 301 -4.36 -11.26 14.25
N SER A 302 -5.61 -11.65 14.02
CA SER A 302 -6.71 -10.74 13.67
C SER A 302 -6.90 -9.65 14.72
N LYS A 303 -6.95 -10.01 16.01
CA LYS A 303 -7.09 -9.07 17.12
C LYS A 303 -5.91 -8.09 17.22
N LYS A 304 -4.67 -8.60 17.06
CA LYS A 304 -3.45 -7.76 17.04
C LYS A 304 -3.48 -6.75 15.89
N CYS A 305 -3.81 -7.20 14.66
CA CYS A 305 -3.92 -6.33 13.49
C CYS A 305 -4.95 -5.21 13.68
N ARG A 306 -6.14 -5.55 14.18
CA ARG A 306 -7.18 -4.55 14.47
C ARG A 306 -6.76 -3.53 15.53
N LYS A 307 -5.97 -3.95 16.52
CA LYS A 307 -5.44 -3.03 17.54
C LYS A 307 -4.40 -2.09 16.96
N LEU A 308 -3.56 -2.57 16.03
CA LEU A 308 -2.49 -1.79 15.41
C LEU A 308 -3.05 -0.73 14.44
N VAL A 309 -4.02 -1.08 13.60
CA VAL A 309 -4.60 -0.20 12.57
C VAL A 309 -6.08 -0.01 12.85
N ASP A 310 -6.45 1.12 13.42
CA ASP A 310 -7.84 1.43 13.79
C ASP A 310 -8.66 2.11 12.69
N GLY A 311 -8.01 2.57 11.61
CA GLY A 311 -8.64 3.20 10.45
C GLY A 311 -8.78 4.72 10.55
N ASN A 312 -8.33 5.36 11.64
CA ASN A 312 -8.46 6.80 11.85
C ASN A 312 -7.19 7.60 11.47
N GLY A 313 -6.27 6.99 10.70
CA GLY A 313 -4.99 7.62 10.33
C GLY A 313 -5.18 8.91 9.54
N VAL A 314 -6.10 8.96 8.59
CA VAL A 314 -6.41 10.16 7.79
C VAL A 314 -6.86 11.33 8.68
N GLU A 315 -7.71 11.07 9.67
CA GLU A 315 -8.17 12.09 10.63
C GLU A 315 -6.99 12.62 11.46
N ARG A 316 -6.14 11.74 11.99
CA ARG A 316 -4.97 12.13 12.78
C ARG A 316 -3.96 12.97 11.99
N VAL A 317 -3.75 12.63 10.72
CA VAL A 317 -2.87 13.41 9.83
C VAL A 317 -3.50 14.75 9.50
N GLY A 318 -4.80 14.79 9.19
CA GLY A 318 -5.52 16.00 8.83
C GLY A 318 -5.68 17.03 9.98
N GLN A 319 -5.43 16.63 11.22
CA GLN A 319 -5.45 17.52 12.41
C GLN A 319 -4.09 18.20 12.69
N LYS A 320 -3.06 17.93 11.89
CA LYS A 320 -1.69 18.49 12.04
C LYS A 320 -1.44 19.60 11.03
#